data_a0efbf3cb3bebe5b7bd0dd1fb44f0883
#
_entry.id   a0efbf3cb3bebe5b7bd0dd1fb44f0883
#
_cell.length_a   1.000
_cell.length_b   1.000
_cell.length_c   1.000
_cell.angle_alpha   90.00
_cell.angle_beta   90.00
_cell.angle_gamma   90.00
#
_symmetry.space_group_name_H-M   'P 1'
#
loop_
_entity.id
_entity.type
_entity.pdbx_description
1 polymer ?
#
loop_
_entity_poly.entity_id
_entity_poly.type
_entity_poly.pdbx_seq_one_letter_code
_entity_poly.pdbx_strand_id
1 'polypeptide(L)' 'MSEEELQEHIIQQIEVLVEELGGAMCQSTRCNSMGRRSKVIEIEYNVEG' A
#
# COMPACT_ATOMS: atom_id res chain seq x y z
N MET A 1 10.22 13.57 12.73
CA MET A 1 9.89 12.68 11.60
C MET A 1 8.83 13.32 10.72
N SER A 2 9.07 13.43 9.44
CA SER A 2 8.09 14.02 8.53
C SER A 2 6.96 13.02 8.26
N GLU A 3 5.82 13.54 7.77
CA GLU A 3 4.69 12.68 7.41
C GLU A 3 5.07 11.66 6.35
N GLU A 4 5.90 12.05 5.39
CA GLU A 4 6.34 11.15 4.33
C GLU A 4 7.17 9.98 4.87
N GLU A 5 8.07 10.26 5.80
CA GLU A 5 8.87 9.20 6.42
C GLU A 5 8.00 8.24 7.22
N LEU A 6 7.02 8.78 7.94
CA LEU A 6 6.10 7.96 8.69
C LEU A 6 5.26 7.08 7.77
N GLN A 7 4.77 7.64 6.67
CA GLN A 7 3.99 6.89 5.69
C GLN A 7 4.82 5.76 5.07
N GLU A 8 6.06 6.04 4.69
CA GLU A 8 6.94 5.02 4.13
C GLU A 8 7.19 3.89 5.12
N HIS A 9 7.39 4.25 6.37
CA HIS A 9 7.61 3.25 7.43
C HIS A 9 6.39 2.34 7.58
N ILE A 10 5.20 2.92 7.58
CA ILE A 10 3.96 2.15 7.67
C ILE A 10 3.79 1.24 6.46
N ILE A 11 4.08 1.75 5.27
CA ILE A 11 3.97 0.96 4.05
C ILE A 11 4.93 -0.23 4.07
N GLN A 12 6.14 -0.04 4.56
CA GLN A 12 7.11 -1.13 4.69
C GLN A 12 6.60 -2.23 5.62
N GLN A 13 5.95 -1.84 6.71
CA GLN A 13 5.36 -2.82 7.62
C GLN A 13 4.22 -3.58 6.95
N ILE A 14 3.42 -2.90 6.15
CA ILE A 14 2.35 -3.55 5.39
C ILE A 14 2.95 -4.57 4.42
N GLU A 15 4.05 -4.24 3.74
CA GLU A 15 4.72 -5.16 2.83
C GLU A 15 5.15 -6.45 3.54
N VAL A 16 5.72 -6.32 4.72
CA VAL A 16 6.14 -7.49 5.50
C VAL A 16 4.95 -8.37 5.85
N LEU A 17 3.84 -7.76 6.26
CA LEU A 17 2.63 -8.50 6.59
C LEU A 17 2.02 -9.18 5.37
N VAL A 18 2.08 -8.52 4.21
CA VAL A 18 1.60 -9.10 2.97
C VAL A 18 2.42 -10.33 2.58
N GLU A 19 3.74 -10.28 2.78
CA GLU A 19 4.60 -11.44 2.53
C GLU A 19 4.23 -12.61 3.45
N GLU A 20 3.97 -12.34 4.71
CA GLU A 20 3.53 -13.38 5.64
C GLU A 20 2.18 -13.97 5.25
N LEU A 21 1.32 -13.15 4.67
CA LEU A 21 0.03 -13.59 4.16
C LEU A 21 0.16 -14.45 2.90
N GLY A 22 1.30 -14.39 2.23
CA GLY A 22 1.53 -15.08 0.98
C GLY A 22 0.92 -14.38 -0.21
N GLY A 23 0.70 -13.08 -0.11
CA GLY A 23 0.08 -12.29 -1.15
C GLY A 23 1.04 -11.40 -1.91
N ALA A 24 0.47 -10.54 -2.71
CA ALA A 24 1.20 -9.54 -3.47
C ALA A 24 0.61 -8.16 -3.19
N MET A 25 1.47 -7.15 -3.17
CA MET A 25 1.05 -5.77 -2.96
C MET A 25 1.39 -4.95 -4.19
N CYS A 26 0.42 -4.19 -4.66
CA CYS A 26 0.61 -3.25 -5.77
C CYS A 26 0.30 -1.84 -5.28
N GLN A 27 1.13 -0.90 -5.71
CA GLN A 27 0.90 0.51 -5.41
C GLN A 27 0.64 1.27 -6.70
N SER A 28 -0.32 2.16 -6.67
CA SER A 28 -0.61 3.03 -7.79
C SER A 28 -0.91 4.44 -7.30
N THR A 29 -0.84 5.41 -8.20
CA THR A 29 -1.15 6.79 -7.89
C THR A 29 -2.40 7.20 -8.64
N ARG A 30 -3.33 7.82 -7.95
CA ARG A 30 -4.52 8.41 -8.55
C ARG A 30 -4.48 9.91 -8.42
N CYS A 31 -5.02 10.58 -9.42
CA CYS A 31 -5.18 12.01 -9.41
C CYS A 31 -6.67 12.30 -9.56
N ASN A 32 -7.24 13.10 -8.65
CA ASN A 32 -8.64 13.45 -8.77
C ASN A 32 -8.82 14.70 -9.66
N SER A 33 -10.07 15.09 -9.90
CA SER A 33 -10.38 16.24 -10.75
C SER A 33 -9.90 17.57 -10.17
N MET A 34 -9.57 17.60 -8.88
CA MET A 34 -9.07 18.81 -8.22
C MET A 34 -7.54 18.86 -8.18
N GLY A 35 -6.86 17.91 -8.83
CA GLY A 35 -5.42 17.85 -8.89
C GLY A 35 -4.75 17.25 -7.67
N ARG A 36 -5.51 16.68 -6.76
CA ARG A 36 -4.93 16.00 -5.60
C ARG A 36 -4.47 14.61 -5.97
N ARG A 37 -3.29 14.27 -5.49
CA ARG A 37 -2.73 12.94 -5.71
C ARG A 37 -3.00 12.06 -4.50
N SER A 38 -3.41 10.83 -4.78
CA SER A 38 -3.62 9.82 -3.74
C SER A 38 -2.90 8.55 -4.13
N LYS A 39 -2.30 7.89 -3.16
CA LYS A 39 -1.72 6.58 -3.39
C LYS A 39 -2.72 5.51 -3.01
N VAL A 40 -2.86 4.53 -3.87
CA VAL A 40 -3.76 3.39 -3.66
C VAL A 40 -2.91 2.15 -3.49
N ILE A 41 -3.18 1.39 -2.45
CA ILE A 41 -2.50 0.14 -2.17
C ILE A 41 -3.51 -0.99 -2.36
N GLU A 42 -3.19 -1.92 -3.25
CA GLU A 42 -4.02 -3.11 -3.46
C GLU A 42 -3.26 -4.33 -2.98
N ILE A 43 -3.91 -5.15 -2.21
CA ILE A 43 -3.35 -6.38 -1.68
C ILE A 43 -4.17 -7.54 -2.21
N GLU A 44 -3.48 -8.49 -2.83
CA GLU A 44 -4.12 -9.67 -3.37
C GLU A 44 -3.52 -10.91 -2.70
N TYR A 45 -4.37 -11.77 -2.20
CA TYR A 45 -3.93 -13.03 -1.59
C TYR A 45 -4.96 -14.13 -1.88
N ASN A 46 -4.48 -15.35 -1.85
CA ASN A 46 -5.34 -16.50 -2.12
C ASN A 46 -6.03 -16.97 -0.85
N VAL A 47 -7.33 -17.14 -0.96
CA VAL A 47 -8.14 -17.69 0.12
C VAL A 47 -8.54 -19.10 -0.28
N GLU A 48 -8.11 -20.08 0.52
CA GLU A 48 -8.53 -21.45 0.30
C GLU A 48 -9.95 -21.61 0.83
N GLY A 49 -10.84 -21.83 -0.08
CA GLY A 49 -12.25 -21.98 0.23
C GLY A 49 -12.61 -23.38 0.68
#